data_144408b67ccc27932e893a174239053b
#
_entry.id   144408b67ccc27932e893a174239053b
#
_cell.length_a   1.000
_cell.length_b   1.000
_cell.length_c   1.000
_cell.angle_alpha   90.00
_cell.angle_beta   90.00
_cell.angle_gamma   90.00
#
_symmetry.space_group_name_H-M   'P 1'
#
loop_
_entity.id
_entity.type
_entity.pdbx_description
1 polymer ?
#
loop_
_entity_poly.entity_id
_entity_poly.type
_entity_poly.pdbx_seq_one_letter_code
_entity_poly.pdbx_strand_id
1 'polypeptide(L)'
;KVISEKVSESMRSILADTVDKGTGKRARIEGYAVGGKTGTAQLSGGKSGYVRNEYLSSFIGFFPADKPKYVIMAMFMRPQSEIQSNRSVGVVAAPVVGNVIRRIIKEEEGFAKDIEKINVNNETGGVHKSSLEAVNYEDVMPDLEGMSPQEVLSVFKETDIDIEVVGTGLVVEQKPAAGDSLKDVKKVKII
;
A
#
# COMPACT_ATOMS: atom_id res chain seq x y z
N LYS A 1 -3.39 7.86 -31.15
CA LYS A 1 -4.32 8.01 -30.03
C LYS A 1 -5.23 6.78 -30.03
N VAL A 2 -5.16 5.95 -28.98
CA VAL A 2 -5.90 4.68 -28.91
C VAL A 2 -7.31 4.89 -28.34
N ILE A 3 -7.48 5.78 -27.36
CA ILE A 3 -8.75 6.09 -26.73
C ILE A 3 -8.95 7.63 -26.68
N SER A 4 -10.20 8.05 -26.53
CA SER A 4 -10.50 9.49 -26.35
C SER A 4 -10.05 9.96 -24.98
N GLU A 5 -9.88 11.27 -24.82
CA GLU A 5 -9.48 11.89 -23.55
C GLU A 5 -10.52 11.65 -22.45
N LYS A 6 -11.80 11.81 -22.79
CA LYS A 6 -12.92 11.52 -21.88
C LYS A 6 -12.90 10.07 -21.37
N VAL A 7 -12.61 9.10 -22.23
CA VAL A 7 -12.48 7.69 -21.82
C VAL A 7 -11.27 7.50 -20.92
N SER A 8 -10.13 8.14 -21.24
CA SER A 8 -8.93 8.09 -20.42
C SER A 8 -9.17 8.67 -19.02
N GLU A 9 -9.86 9.81 -18.91
CA GLU A 9 -10.23 10.39 -17.61
C GLU A 9 -11.14 9.48 -16.79
N SER A 10 -12.19 8.95 -17.41
CA SER A 10 -13.09 8.01 -16.74
C SER A 10 -12.35 6.78 -16.25
N MET A 11 -11.45 6.22 -17.06
CA MET A 11 -10.64 5.06 -16.65
C MET A 11 -9.68 5.38 -15.52
N ARG A 12 -9.06 6.56 -15.51
CA ARG A 12 -8.20 7.00 -14.40
C ARG A 12 -8.97 7.06 -13.08
N SER A 13 -10.17 7.65 -13.11
CA SER A 13 -11.05 7.72 -11.93
C SER A 13 -11.42 6.33 -11.41
N ILE A 14 -11.86 5.42 -12.28
CA ILE A 14 -12.22 4.04 -11.91
C ILE A 14 -11.01 3.29 -11.31
N LEU A 15 -9.83 3.46 -11.91
CA LEU A 15 -8.61 2.80 -11.44
C LEU A 15 -8.07 3.40 -10.14
N ALA A 16 -8.31 4.69 -9.88
CA ALA A 16 -8.05 5.31 -8.59
C ALA A 16 -8.98 4.77 -7.50
N ASP A 17 -10.29 4.64 -7.78
CA ASP A 17 -11.23 3.99 -6.87
C ASP A 17 -10.87 2.52 -6.57
N THR A 18 -10.28 1.82 -7.55
CA THR A 18 -9.80 0.45 -7.33
C THR A 18 -8.68 0.38 -6.29
N VAL A 19 -7.83 1.39 -6.24
CA VAL A 19 -6.77 1.51 -5.23
C VAL A 19 -7.33 2.02 -3.91
N ASP A 20 -8.25 2.96 -3.93
CA ASP A 20 -8.78 3.56 -2.69
C ASP A 20 -9.73 2.60 -1.96
N LYS A 21 -10.64 1.92 -2.67
CA LYS A 21 -11.75 1.14 -2.11
C LYS A 21 -11.75 -0.34 -2.50
N GLY A 22 -10.93 -0.72 -3.48
CA GLY A 22 -10.97 -2.04 -4.11
C GLY A 22 -9.77 -2.94 -3.78
N THR A 23 -9.46 -3.83 -4.72
CA THR A 23 -8.39 -4.84 -4.59
C THR A 23 -6.99 -4.27 -4.60
N GLY A 24 -6.82 -3.00 -4.96
CA GLY A 24 -5.54 -2.28 -4.99
C GLY A 24 -5.17 -1.55 -3.71
N LYS A 25 -5.94 -1.68 -2.63
CA LYS A 25 -5.77 -0.92 -1.37
C LYS A 25 -4.34 -0.93 -0.82
N ARG A 26 -3.60 -2.02 -1.01
CA ARG A 26 -2.21 -2.13 -0.55
C ARG A 26 -1.22 -1.24 -1.30
N ALA A 27 -1.62 -0.65 -2.43
CA ALA A 27 -0.86 0.39 -3.13
C ALA A 27 -1.28 1.81 -2.75
N ARG A 28 -2.26 1.97 -1.85
CA ARG A 28 -2.76 3.27 -1.41
C ARG A 28 -1.66 4.04 -0.68
N ILE A 29 -1.65 5.33 -0.93
CA ILE A 29 -0.76 6.28 -0.27
C ILE A 29 -1.61 7.44 0.20
N GLU A 30 -1.57 7.71 1.48
CA GLU A 30 -2.34 8.78 2.08
C GLU A 30 -1.90 10.14 1.51
N GLY A 31 -2.87 11.00 1.21
CA GLY A 31 -2.63 12.30 0.60
C GLY A 31 -2.34 12.27 -0.91
N TYR A 32 -2.28 11.09 -1.55
CA TYR A 32 -1.98 10.97 -2.96
C TYR A 32 -2.94 10.05 -3.70
N ALA A 33 -3.41 10.49 -4.87
CA ALA A 33 -4.20 9.65 -5.74
C ALA A 33 -3.30 8.71 -6.55
N VAL A 34 -3.43 7.41 -6.31
CA VAL A 34 -2.77 6.34 -7.07
C VAL A 34 -3.84 5.57 -7.82
N GLY A 35 -3.64 5.36 -9.10
CA GLY A 35 -4.52 4.49 -9.89
C GLY A 35 -3.84 3.16 -10.19
N GLY A 36 -4.60 2.06 -10.28
CA GLY A 36 -4.00 0.79 -10.61
C GLY A 36 -4.94 -0.40 -10.56
N LYS A 37 -4.41 -1.56 -11.01
CA LYS A 37 -5.17 -2.82 -11.06
C LYS A 37 -4.29 -4.01 -10.76
N THR A 38 -4.80 -4.90 -9.92
CA THR A 38 -4.24 -6.23 -9.67
C THR A 38 -4.50 -7.16 -10.85
N GLY A 39 -3.55 -8.01 -11.17
CA GLY A 39 -3.70 -9.13 -12.08
C GLY A 39 -3.29 -10.42 -11.40
N THR A 40 -4.09 -11.47 -11.62
CA THR A 40 -3.77 -12.82 -11.17
C THR A 40 -4.03 -13.78 -12.33
N ALA A 41 -2.98 -14.44 -12.78
CA ALA A 41 -3.09 -15.45 -13.82
C ALA A 41 -2.55 -16.78 -13.31
N GLN A 42 -3.26 -17.87 -13.58
CA GLN A 42 -2.77 -19.21 -13.29
C GLN A 42 -1.71 -19.60 -14.34
N LEU A 43 -0.62 -20.21 -13.89
CA LEU A 43 0.45 -20.59 -14.79
C LEU A 43 0.04 -21.78 -15.67
N SER A 44 0.44 -21.71 -16.96
CA SER A 44 0.19 -22.78 -17.91
C SER A 44 1.20 -23.92 -17.72
N GLY A 45 0.71 -25.14 -17.68
CA GLY A 45 1.49 -26.37 -17.68
C GLY A 45 1.70 -26.95 -19.11
N GLY A 46 1.56 -26.14 -20.13
CA GLY A 46 1.66 -26.58 -21.52
C GLY A 46 0.48 -27.48 -21.92
N LYS A 47 0.77 -28.65 -22.48
CA LYS A 47 -0.26 -29.63 -22.92
C LYS A 47 -1.13 -30.17 -21.78
N SER A 48 -0.67 -30.03 -20.52
CA SER A 48 -1.39 -30.47 -19.31
C SER A 48 -2.38 -29.44 -18.78
N GLY A 49 -2.61 -28.32 -19.47
CA GLY A 49 -3.50 -27.25 -19.04
C GLY A 49 -2.83 -26.32 -18.01
N TYR A 50 -3.56 -25.93 -16.96
CA TYR A 50 -3.03 -25.03 -15.92
C TYR A 50 -2.40 -25.80 -14.77
N VAL A 51 -1.29 -25.28 -14.25
CA VAL A 51 -0.62 -25.85 -13.07
C VAL A 51 -1.41 -25.48 -11.82
N ARG A 52 -1.74 -26.50 -11.02
CA ARG A 52 -2.54 -26.33 -9.81
C ARG A 52 -1.76 -25.52 -8.77
N ASN A 53 -2.40 -24.50 -8.21
CA ASN A 53 -1.83 -23.62 -7.18
C ASN A 53 -0.57 -22.83 -7.60
N GLU A 54 -0.29 -22.71 -8.88
CA GLU A 54 0.78 -21.86 -9.38
C GLU A 54 0.20 -20.63 -10.11
N TYR A 55 0.57 -19.45 -9.64
CA TYR A 55 0.04 -18.19 -10.13
C TYR A 55 1.13 -17.18 -10.48
N LEU A 56 0.77 -16.29 -11.37
CA LEU A 56 1.44 -15.03 -11.63
C LEU A 56 0.65 -13.93 -10.92
N SER A 57 1.25 -13.27 -9.95
CA SER A 57 0.69 -12.10 -9.29
C SER A 57 1.27 -10.85 -9.92
N SER A 58 0.42 -9.92 -10.31
CA SER A 58 0.87 -8.64 -10.85
C SER A 58 0.03 -7.48 -10.33
N PHE A 59 0.64 -6.32 -10.31
CA PHE A 59 -0.03 -5.05 -10.14
C PHE A 59 0.58 -4.04 -11.09
N ILE A 60 -0.26 -3.35 -11.84
CA ILE A 60 0.13 -2.20 -12.63
C ILE A 60 -0.52 -0.96 -12.02
N GLY A 61 0.30 0.03 -11.68
CA GLY A 61 -0.14 1.29 -11.12
C GLY A 61 0.37 2.47 -11.91
N PHE A 62 -0.29 3.61 -11.77
CA PHE A 62 0.16 4.88 -12.32
C PHE A 62 0.00 5.99 -11.29
N PHE A 63 0.89 6.97 -11.35
CA PHE A 63 0.99 8.04 -10.38
C PHE A 63 1.50 9.35 -11.00
N PRO A 64 0.96 10.51 -10.58
CA PRO A 64 -0.31 10.72 -9.87
C PRO A 64 -1.52 10.27 -10.73
N ALA A 65 -2.66 9.94 -10.11
CA ALA A 65 -3.80 9.39 -10.87
C ALA A 65 -4.53 10.42 -11.73
N ASP A 66 -4.54 11.69 -11.31
CA ASP A 66 -5.15 12.81 -12.04
C ASP A 66 -4.31 13.22 -13.26
N LYS A 67 -3.00 13.29 -13.11
CA LYS A 67 -2.04 13.66 -14.16
C LYS A 67 -0.84 12.73 -14.19
N PRO A 68 -1.00 11.51 -14.74
CA PRO A 68 0.02 10.47 -14.65
C PRO A 68 1.36 10.88 -15.25
N LYS A 69 2.42 10.75 -14.45
CA LYS A 69 3.82 10.86 -14.86
C LYS A 69 4.51 9.52 -14.93
N TYR A 70 4.10 8.58 -14.06
CA TYR A 70 4.73 7.27 -13.91
C TYR A 70 3.73 6.16 -14.13
N VAL A 71 4.18 5.11 -14.78
CA VAL A 71 3.52 3.81 -14.82
C VAL A 71 4.51 2.80 -14.26
N ILE A 72 4.08 2.05 -13.25
CA ILE A 72 4.91 1.12 -12.51
C ILE A 72 4.22 -0.23 -12.50
N MET A 73 4.97 -1.28 -12.81
CA MET A 73 4.46 -2.65 -12.78
C MET A 73 5.36 -3.52 -11.91
N ALA A 74 4.74 -4.28 -11.02
CA ALA A 74 5.38 -5.38 -10.31
C ALA A 74 4.73 -6.70 -10.73
N MET A 75 5.55 -7.72 -10.91
CA MET A 75 5.11 -9.06 -11.32
C MET A 75 5.91 -10.12 -10.58
N PHE A 76 5.21 -11.07 -9.98
CA PHE A 76 5.81 -12.17 -9.24
C PHE A 76 5.29 -13.50 -9.79
N MET A 77 6.20 -14.34 -10.23
CA MET A 77 5.89 -15.68 -10.65
C MET A 77 6.04 -16.64 -9.47
N ARG A 78 5.02 -17.45 -9.22
CA ARG A 78 4.99 -18.40 -8.10
C ARG A 78 5.32 -17.74 -6.76
N PRO A 79 4.63 -16.64 -6.40
CA PRO A 79 4.90 -16.03 -5.10
C PRO A 79 4.61 -17.06 -4.01
N GLN A 80 5.61 -17.29 -3.15
CA GLN A 80 5.42 -18.11 -1.96
C GLN A 80 4.79 -17.22 -0.90
N SER A 81 3.53 -17.46 -0.62
CA SER A 81 2.80 -16.81 0.47
C SER A 81 2.39 -17.89 1.46
N GLU A 82 2.71 -17.71 2.72
CA GLU A 82 2.24 -18.56 3.82
C GLU A 82 0.71 -18.49 3.98
N ILE A 83 0.08 -17.49 3.41
CA ILE A 83 -1.38 -17.35 3.37
C ILE A 83 -1.92 -18.23 2.25
N GLN A 84 -2.25 -19.46 2.59
CA GLN A 84 -2.83 -20.47 1.68
C GLN A 84 -4.26 -20.15 1.17
N SER A 85 -4.77 -18.95 1.30
CA SER A 85 -6.08 -18.60 0.73
C SER A 85 -5.93 -18.17 -0.72
N ASN A 86 -6.58 -18.87 -1.63
CA ASN A 86 -6.68 -18.62 -3.08
C ASN A 86 -7.13 -17.18 -3.47
N ARG A 87 -7.39 -16.31 -2.49
CA ARG A 87 -7.83 -14.92 -2.68
C ARG A 87 -6.68 -13.90 -2.59
N SER A 88 -5.48 -14.33 -2.19
CA SER A 88 -4.41 -13.40 -1.78
C SER A 88 -3.30 -13.21 -2.81
N VAL A 89 -3.35 -13.85 -3.97
CA VAL A 89 -2.25 -13.78 -4.96
C VAL A 89 -2.06 -12.35 -5.51
N GLY A 90 -3.12 -11.56 -5.65
CA GLY A 90 -3.05 -10.15 -6.06
C GLY A 90 -2.46 -9.21 -5.00
N VAL A 91 -2.28 -9.72 -3.79
CA VAL A 91 -1.89 -8.97 -2.60
C VAL A 91 -0.38 -8.68 -2.55
N VAL A 92 0.45 -9.47 -3.23
CA VAL A 92 1.92 -9.38 -3.15
C VAL A 92 2.49 -8.23 -3.98
N ALA A 93 1.92 -7.96 -5.16
CA ALA A 93 2.48 -6.99 -6.10
C ALA A 93 2.10 -5.53 -5.81
N ALA A 94 0.90 -5.30 -5.26
CA ALA A 94 0.40 -3.94 -4.99
C ALA A 94 1.26 -3.17 -3.97
N PRO A 95 1.65 -3.73 -2.80
CA PRO A 95 2.48 -3.02 -1.83
C PRO A 95 3.86 -2.67 -2.39
N VAL A 96 4.44 -3.49 -3.27
CA VAL A 96 5.72 -3.20 -3.90
C VAL A 96 5.63 -1.94 -4.77
N VAL A 97 4.56 -1.83 -5.59
CA VAL A 97 4.32 -0.61 -6.38
C VAL A 97 4.06 0.59 -5.47
N GLY A 98 3.28 0.43 -4.40
CA GLY A 98 3.08 1.48 -3.39
C GLY A 98 4.39 1.97 -2.78
N ASN A 99 5.30 1.07 -2.42
CA ASN A 99 6.62 1.42 -1.87
C ASN A 99 7.49 2.18 -2.89
N VAL A 100 7.47 1.78 -4.16
CA VAL A 100 8.18 2.50 -5.23
C VAL A 100 7.63 3.92 -5.37
N ILE A 101 6.29 4.08 -5.36
CA ILE A 101 5.68 5.41 -5.46
C ILE A 101 6.03 6.27 -4.24
N ARG A 102 5.98 5.73 -3.00
CA ARG A 102 6.42 6.45 -1.79
C ARG A 102 7.86 6.96 -1.92
N ARG A 103 8.72 6.16 -2.52
CA ARG A 103 10.10 6.54 -2.76
C ARG A 103 10.21 7.67 -3.78
N ILE A 104 9.47 7.60 -4.88
CA ILE A 104 9.38 8.68 -5.87
C ILE A 104 8.92 9.98 -5.22
N ILE A 105 7.89 9.93 -4.37
CA ILE A 105 7.37 11.10 -3.64
C ILE A 105 8.44 11.72 -2.74
N LYS A 106 9.24 10.89 -2.07
CA LYS A 106 10.32 11.37 -1.18
C LYS A 106 11.48 12.01 -1.95
N GLU A 107 11.79 11.51 -3.13
CA GLU A 107 12.94 11.95 -3.92
C GLU A 107 12.63 13.14 -4.85
N GLU A 108 11.36 13.30 -5.27
CA GLU A 108 10.97 14.43 -6.12
C GLU A 108 10.39 15.58 -5.29
N GLU A 109 11.15 16.67 -5.17
CA GLU A 109 10.75 17.89 -4.45
C GLU A 109 9.42 18.50 -4.94
N GLY A 110 9.04 18.24 -6.19
CA GLY A 110 7.78 18.71 -6.78
C GLY A 110 6.53 18.13 -6.10
N PHE A 111 6.59 16.91 -5.58
CA PHE A 111 5.46 16.28 -4.88
C PHE A 111 5.36 16.72 -3.41
N ALA A 112 6.46 17.03 -2.76
CA ALA A 112 6.46 17.53 -1.39
C ALA A 112 5.77 18.91 -1.27
N LYS A 113 5.92 19.77 -2.28
CA LYS A 113 5.30 21.11 -2.32
C LYS A 113 3.80 21.09 -2.60
N ASP A 114 3.28 20.04 -3.23
CA ASP A 114 1.85 19.93 -3.52
C ASP A 114 1.04 19.52 -2.27
N ILE A 115 1.65 18.88 -1.28
CA ILE A 115 1.01 18.58 0.02
C ILE A 115 0.69 19.88 0.77
N GLU A 116 1.60 20.85 0.79
CA GLU A 116 1.37 22.13 1.47
C GLU A 116 0.22 22.91 0.83
N LYS A 117 0.05 22.83 -0.51
CA LYS A 117 -1.04 23.49 -1.23
C LYS A 117 -2.40 22.81 -1.00
N ILE A 118 -2.44 21.48 -0.87
CA ILE A 118 -3.66 20.73 -0.59
C ILE A 118 -4.17 21.05 0.82
N ASN A 119 -3.28 21.22 1.78
CA ASN A 119 -3.64 21.56 3.15
C ASN A 119 -4.20 23.00 3.30
N VAL A 120 -3.85 23.93 2.42
CA VAL A 120 -4.32 25.32 2.47
C VAL A 120 -5.71 25.50 1.84
N ASN A 121 -6.11 24.64 0.90
CA ASN A 121 -7.36 24.77 0.14
C ASN A 121 -8.54 23.97 0.70
N ASN A 122 -8.38 23.22 1.80
CA ASN A 122 -9.41 22.35 2.38
C ASN A 122 -10.25 23.00 3.50
N GLU A 123 -10.30 24.34 3.56
CA GLU A 123 -11.18 25.01 4.54
C GLU A 123 -12.65 25.10 4.14
N THR A 124 -13.04 24.64 2.94
CA THR A 124 -14.45 24.65 2.50
C THR A 124 -14.81 23.33 1.81
N GLY A 125 -15.29 22.38 2.57
CA GLY A 125 -15.95 21.19 2.04
C GLY A 125 -15.56 19.90 2.76
N GLY A 126 -16.43 19.46 3.67
CA GLY A 126 -16.26 18.34 4.57
C GLY A 126 -15.72 17.05 3.95
N VAL A 127 -14.44 16.87 4.03
CA VAL A 127 -13.75 15.60 3.94
C VAL A 127 -12.98 15.45 5.25
N HIS A 128 -13.16 14.33 5.91
CA HIS A 128 -12.52 14.05 7.18
C HIS A 128 -11.03 14.40 7.12
N LYS A 129 -10.66 15.44 7.87
CA LYS A 129 -9.31 15.72 8.30
C LYS A 129 -8.87 14.53 9.15
N SER A 130 -8.14 13.57 8.59
CA SER A 130 -7.16 12.89 9.39
C SER A 130 -5.92 13.78 9.38
N SER A 131 -5.89 14.67 10.34
CA SER A 131 -4.72 15.43 10.72
C SER A 131 -3.53 14.48 10.85
N LEU A 132 -2.46 14.76 10.11
CA LEU A 132 -1.10 14.48 10.58
C LEU A 132 -0.78 15.44 11.74
N GLU A 133 -1.63 15.51 12.72
CA GLU A 133 -1.18 15.76 14.08
C GLU A 133 -0.28 14.57 14.39
N ALA A 134 0.90 14.82 14.89
CA ALA A 134 1.71 13.81 15.53
C ALA A 134 0.75 12.97 16.39
N VAL A 135 0.33 11.83 15.87
CA VAL A 135 -0.50 10.93 16.64
C VAL A 135 0.40 10.55 17.79
N ASN A 136 0.02 11.00 18.96
CA ASN A 136 0.69 10.64 20.18
C ASN A 136 0.43 9.13 20.33
N TYR A 137 1.36 8.32 19.82
CA TYR A 137 1.30 6.85 19.89
C TYR A 137 1.43 6.33 21.31
N GLU A 138 1.41 7.25 22.30
CA GLU A 138 1.62 6.91 23.72
C GLU A 138 0.56 5.95 24.27
N ASP A 139 -0.63 5.85 23.65
CA ASP A 139 -1.73 5.09 24.23
C ASP A 139 -2.36 4.02 23.29
N VAL A 140 -2.14 4.06 21.97
CA VAL A 140 -2.86 3.18 21.04
C VAL A 140 -1.92 2.58 19.98
N MET A 141 -2.01 1.28 19.78
CA MET A 141 -1.23 0.52 18.80
C MET A 141 -1.54 0.97 17.37
N PRO A 142 -0.56 1.49 16.61
CA PRO A 142 -0.75 1.83 15.21
C PRO A 142 -0.97 0.59 14.34
N ASP A 143 -1.55 0.79 13.15
CA ASP A 143 -1.59 -0.24 12.12
C ASP A 143 -0.23 -0.31 11.42
N LEU A 144 0.47 -1.44 11.62
CA LEU A 144 1.80 -1.69 11.07
C LEU A 144 1.75 -2.60 9.83
N GLU A 145 0.56 -3.10 9.45
CA GLU A 145 0.42 -4.02 8.31
C GLU A 145 0.95 -3.36 7.02
N GLY A 146 1.84 -4.05 6.33
CA GLY A 146 2.48 -3.58 5.11
C GLY A 146 3.71 -2.69 5.31
N MET A 147 4.10 -2.39 6.56
CA MET A 147 5.36 -1.70 6.86
C MET A 147 6.54 -2.67 6.79
N SER A 148 7.71 -2.14 6.43
CA SER A 148 8.97 -2.87 6.63
C SER A 148 9.38 -2.84 8.09
N PRO A 149 10.18 -3.82 8.58
CA PRO A 149 10.70 -3.79 9.94
C PRO A 149 11.44 -2.51 10.31
N GLN A 150 12.12 -1.88 9.34
CA GLN A 150 12.82 -0.61 9.54
C GLN A 150 11.86 0.55 9.76
N GLU A 151 10.73 0.58 9.03
CA GLU A 151 9.67 1.58 9.24
C GLU A 151 9.04 1.39 10.61
N VAL A 152 8.77 0.15 11.03
CA VAL A 152 8.25 -0.14 12.38
C VAL A 152 9.22 0.31 13.47
N LEU A 153 10.51 0.01 13.34
CA LEU A 153 11.53 0.49 14.28
C LEU A 153 11.58 2.02 14.37
N SER A 154 11.31 2.71 13.26
CA SER A 154 11.24 4.17 13.24
C SER A 154 10.02 4.71 13.99
N VAL A 155 8.88 4.01 13.93
CA VAL A 155 7.65 4.37 14.66
C VAL A 155 7.87 4.33 16.18
N PHE A 156 8.58 3.32 16.66
CA PHE A 156 8.79 3.10 18.09
C PHE A 156 10.15 3.63 18.62
N LYS A 157 10.89 4.36 17.78
CA LYS A 157 12.26 4.82 18.09
C LYS A 157 12.39 5.62 19.40
N GLU A 158 11.36 6.38 19.75
CA GLU A 158 11.33 7.24 20.95
C GLU A 158 10.52 6.63 22.10
N THR A 159 10.20 5.33 22.01
CA THR A 159 9.46 4.59 23.03
C THR A 159 10.35 3.52 23.69
N ASP A 160 10.00 3.11 24.91
CA ASP A 160 10.65 1.97 25.61
C ASP A 160 10.06 0.60 25.18
N ILE A 161 9.42 0.54 24.01
CA ILE A 161 8.79 -0.67 23.50
C ILE A 161 9.79 -1.45 22.65
N ASP A 162 10.02 -2.70 23.03
CA ASP A 162 10.88 -3.62 22.28
C ASP A 162 10.15 -4.23 21.08
N ILE A 163 10.82 -4.31 19.93
CA ILE A 163 10.22 -4.84 18.70
C ILE A 163 10.81 -6.22 18.39
N GLU A 164 9.95 -7.23 18.48
CA GLU A 164 10.28 -8.59 18.04
C GLU A 164 9.87 -8.78 16.56
N VAL A 165 10.85 -8.98 15.72
CA VAL A 165 10.63 -9.27 14.29
C VAL A 165 10.71 -10.77 14.06
N VAL A 166 9.66 -11.35 13.49
CA VAL A 166 9.62 -12.76 13.10
C VAL A 166 9.40 -12.86 11.60
N GLY A 167 10.37 -13.40 10.90
CA GLY A 167 10.34 -13.51 9.44
C GLY A 167 11.11 -12.40 8.72
N THR A 168 10.84 -12.27 7.43
CA THR A 168 11.46 -11.28 6.53
C THR A 168 10.43 -10.72 5.58
N GLY A 169 10.51 -9.43 5.25
CA GLY A 169 9.59 -8.78 4.32
C GLY A 169 8.76 -7.69 5.00
N LEU A 170 7.51 -7.54 4.57
CA LEU A 170 6.58 -6.57 5.15
C LEU A 170 5.75 -7.23 6.24
N VAL A 171 5.36 -6.45 7.23
CA VAL A 171 4.48 -6.90 8.33
C VAL A 171 3.14 -7.39 7.77
N VAL A 172 2.77 -8.60 8.11
CA VAL A 172 1.50 -9.23 7.75
C VAL A 172 0.60 -9.48 8.96
N GLU A 173 1.21 -9.53 10.15
CA GLU A 173 0.51 -9.67 11.44
C GLU A 173 1.28 -8.93 12.52
N GLN A 174 0.57 -8.32 13.45
CA GLN A 174 1.13 -7.61 14.59
C GLN A 174 0.43 -7.98 15.90
N LYS A 175 1.17 -7.92 17.00
CA LYS A 175 0.65 -8.09 18.37
C LYS A 175 1.32 -7.07 19.28
N PRO A 176 0.54 -6.20 19.97
CA PRO A 176 -0.93 -6.07 19.98
C PRO A 176 -1.54 -5.76 18.61
N ALA A 177 -2.86 -5.95 18.47
CA ALA A 177 -3.57 -5.61 17.25
C ALA A 177 -3.67 -4.07 17.07
N ALA A 178 -3.84 -3.61 15.83
CA ALA A 178 -4.07 -2.20 15.56
C ALA A 178 -5.29 -1.69 16.33
N GLY A 179 -5.14 -0.55 17.03
CA GLY A 179 -6.18 0.02 17.88
C GLY A 179 -6.18 -0.46 19.34
N ASP A 180 -5.39 -1.49 19.68
CA ASP A 180 -5.24 -1.93 21.08
C ASP A 180 -4.50 -0.89 21.91
N SER A 181 -4.74 -0.88 23.23
CA SER A 181 -4.00 -0.01 24.16
C SER A 181 -2.54 -0.42 24.25
N LEU A 182 -1.64 0.56 24.13
CA LEU A 182 -0.19 0.38 24.37
C LEU A 182 0.20 0.56 25.84
N LYS A 183 -0.78 0.88 26.71
CA LYS A 183 -0.51 1.04 28.13
C LYS A 183 0.04 -0.25 28.72
N ASP A 184 1.22 -0.15 29.35
CA ASP A 184 1.96 -1.29 29.93
C ASP A 184 2.51 -2.29 28.91
N VAL A 185 2.43 -2.02 27.61
CA VAL A 185 3.04 -2.85 26.57
C VAL A 185 4.53 -2.55 26.51
N LYS A 186 5.35 -3.57 26.78
CA LYS A 186 6.81 -3.49 26.68
C LYS A 186 7.37 -4.11 25.42
N LYS A 187 6.54 -4.86 24.70
CA LYS A 187 6.98 -5.61 23.52
C LYS A 187 5.89 -5.65 22.47
N VAL A 188 6.26 -5.33 21.24
CA VAL A 188 5.44 -5.48 20.04
C VAL A 188 6.06 -6.55 19.18
N LYS A 189 5.27 -7.53 18.75
CA LYS A 189 5.69 -8.58 17.84
C LYS A 189 5.12 -8.31 16.45
N ILE A 190 5.97 -8.38 15.42
CA ILE A 190 5.60 -8.30 14.02
C ILE A 190 6.03 -9.56 13.28
N ILE A 191 5.18 -10.02 12.37
CA ILE A 191 5.39 -11.25 11.59
C ILE A 191 5.31 -10.90 10.10
#